data_9af1b4a469916cff5057bc8b0bda4600
#
_entry.id   9af1b4a469916cff5057bc8b0bda4600
#
_cell.length_a   1.000
_cell.length_b   1.000
_cell.length_c   1.000
_cell.angle_alpha   90.00
_cell.angle_beta   90.00
_cell.angle_gamma   90.00
#
_symmetry.space_group_name_H-M   'P 1'
#
loop_
_entity.id
_entity.type
_entity.pdbx_description
1 polymer ?
#
loop_
_entity_poly.entity_id
_entity_poly.type
_entity_poly.pdbx_seq_one_letter_code
_entity_poly.pdbx_strand_id
1 'polypeptide(L)'
;MRDIIKLGLLSLMISLTFTACMEDNPETVTKKYMEALKDGNFNEVSKVVSEDMKNNLSNNIFVNCIINPEIKDEVIPKLEEKKIDIDEYNKLTLDKKTKIINECFKQWSKSLENVSSYKILFSKLNEKSNDAIVSVEVKLKNSGIKQEFISLKRINNKWKVIE
;
A
#
# COMPACT_ATOMS: atom_id res chain seq x y z
N MET A 1 13.14 0.04 -57.51
CA MET A 1 12.24 -0.66 -56.59
C MET A 1 12.95 -1.37 -55.41
N ARG A 2 14.22 -1.12 -55.12
CA ARG A 2 14.97 -1.77 -54.01
C ARG A 2 15.22 -0.88 -52.79
N ASP A 3 14.94 0.42 -52.87
CA ASP A 3 15.26 1.39 -51.79
C ASP A 3 14.08 1.75 -50.90
N ILE A 4 12.86 1.36 -51.30
CA ILE A 4 11.64 1.64 -50.49
C ILE A 4 11.48 0.62 -49.34
N ILE A 5 12.09 -0.57 -49.47
CA ILE A 5 11.97 -1.63 -48.46
C ILE A 5 12.89 -1.36 -47.25
N LYS A 6 13.97 -0.58 -47.41
CA LYS A 6 14.90 -0.28 -46.35
C LYS A 6 14.39 0.81 -45.37
N LEU A 7 13.51 1.71 -45.80
CA LEU A 7 12.92 2.72 -44.91
C LEU A 7 11.79 2.18 -44.02
N GLY A 8 11.09 1.11 -44.46
CA GLY A 8 10.00 0.52 -43.70
C GLY A 8 10.46 -0.30 -42.48
N LEU A 9 11.69 -0.85 -42.52
CA LEU A 9 12.22 -1.68 -41.44
C LEU A 9 12.85 -0.87 -40.29
N LEU A 10 13.25 0.38 -40.55
CA LEU A 10 13.83 1.26 -39.52
C LEU A 10 12.75 1.93 -38.66
N SER A 11 11.54 2.08 -39.19
CA SER A 11 10.40 2.67 -38.46
C SER A 11 9.75 1.72 -37.47
N LEU A 12 9.94 0.40 -37.63
CA LEU A 12 9.31 -0.61 -36.75
C LEU A 12 10.16 -0.92 -35.49
N MET A 13 11.41 -0.51 -35.47
CA MET A 13 12.30 -0.75 -34.31
C MET A 13 12.25 0.34 -33.24
N ILE A 14 11.62 1.48 -33.51
CA ILE A 14 11.54 2.62 -32.57
C ILE A 14 10.32 2.54 -31.65
N SER A 15 9.33 1.71 -31.97
CA SER A 15 8.09 1.59 -31.18
C SER A 15 8.13 0.52 -30.07
N LEU A 16 9.23 -0.18 -29.89
CA LEU A 16 9.34 -1.29 -28.92
C LEU A 16 10.15 -0.94 -27.65
N THR A 17 10.59 0.31 -27.48
CA THR A 17 11.40 0.68 -26.30
C THR A 17 10.73 1.64 -25.32
N PHE A 18 9.43 1.88 -25.45
CA PHE A 18 8.68 2.72 -24.49
C PHE A 18 7.78 1.93 -23.52
N THR A 19 8.02 0.63 -23.33
CA THR A 19 7.72 -0.01 -22.05
C THR A 19 8.87 0.21 -21.10
N ALA A 20 9.41 1.44 -21.10
CA ALA A 20 10.31 1.91 -20.08
C ALA A 20 9.56 1.84 -18.76
N CYS A 21 10.01 0.96 -17.87
CA CYS A 21 10.03 1.13 -16.45
C CYS A 21 9.23 2.38 -16.03
N MET A 22 8.01 2.21 -15.56
CA MET A 22 7.46 3.17 -14.63
C MET A 22 8.41 3.12 -13.45
N GLU A 23 9.44 3.96 -13.50
CA GLU A 23 10.36 4.12 -12.39
C GLU A 23 9.49 4.30 -11.16
N ASP A 24 9.74 3.48 -10.16
CA ASP A 24 9.14 3.63 -8.84
C ASP A 24 9.53 5.03 -8.33
N ASN A 25 8.72 6.03 -8.61
CA ASN A 25 8.88 7.36 -8.07
C ASN A 25 7.99 7.51 -6.83
N PRO A 26 8.26 8.48 -5.96
CA PRO A 26 7.52 8.66 -4.71
C PRO A 26 5.99 8.78 -4.90
N GLU A 27 5.55 9.49 -5.95
CA GLU A 27 4.12 9.67 -6.23
C GLU A 27 3.45 8.35 -6.65
N THR A 28 4.12 7.54 -7.47
CA THR A 28 3.61 6.23 -7.88
C THR A 28 3.47 5.29 -6.69
N VAL A 29 4.47 5.28 -5.79
CA VAL A 29 4.42 4.46 -4.56
C VAL A 29 3.32 4.96 -3.62
N THR A 30 3.20 6.28 -3.43
CA THR A 30 2.10 6.88 -2.66
C THR A 30 0.75 6.51 -3.23
N LYS A 31 0.59 6.56 -4.56
CA LYS A 31 -0.65 6.14 -5.22
C LYS A 31 -1.00 4.68 -4.92
N LYS A 32 -0.05 3.77 -5.08
CA LYS A 32 -0.24 2.34 -4.75
C LYS A 32 -0.64 2.16 -3.27
N TYR A 33 0.02 2.89 -2.37
CA TYR A 33 -0.29 2.88 -0.94
C TYR A 33 -1.72 3.36 -0.65
N MET A 34 -2.13 4.50 -1.20
CA MET A 34 -3.46 5.06 -1.01
C MET A 34 -4.57 4.19 -1.59
N GLU A 35 -4.37 3.58 -2.77
CA GLU A 35 -5.31 2.61 -3.34
C GLU A 35 -5.44 1.37 -2.44
N ALA A 36 -4.33 0.84 -1.96
CA ALA A 36 -4.33 -0.32 -1.08
C ALA A 36 -5.05 -0.04 0.26
N LEU A 37 -4.89 1.17 0.83
CA LEU A 37 -5.64 1.62 2.00
C LEU A 37 -7.14 1.69 1.71
N LYS A 38 -7.50 2.30 0.59
CA LYS A 38 -8.90 2.46 0.17
C LYS A 38 -9.59 1.11 -0.03
N ASP A 39 -8.87 0.15 -0.64
CA ASP A 39 -9.39 -1.17 -0.96
C ASP A 39 -9.35 -2.15 0.24
N GLY A 40 -8.74 -1.73 1.36
CA GLY A 40 -8.55 -2.60 2.53
C GLY A 40 -7.67 -3.80 2.23
N ASN A 41 -6.66 -3.64 1.38
CA ASN A 41 -5.78 -4.70 0.94
C ASN A 41 -4.39 -4.59 1.60
N PHE A 42 -4.23 -5.23 2.76
CA PHE A 42 -2.97 -5.19 3.50
C PHE A 42 -1.80 -5.84 2.75
N ASN A 43 -2.05 -6.84 1.90
CA ASN A 43 -0.99 -7.44 1.08
C ASN A 43 -0.37 -6.40 0.13
N GLU A 44 -1.17 -5.54 -0.49
CA GLU A 44 -0.67 -4.47 -1.35
C GLU A 44 0.01 -3.36 -0.54
N VAL A 45 -0.54 -2.99 0.65
CA VAL A 45 0.14 -2.08 1.58
C VAL A 45 1.53 -2.61 1.92
N SER A 46 1.65 -3.87 2.29
CA SER A 46 2.91 -4.51 2.72
C SER A 46 4.00 -4.49 1.64
N LYS A 47 3.65 -4.41 0.37
CA LYS A 47 4.62 -4.34 -0.75
C LYS A 47 5.27 -2.96 -0.89
N VAL A 48 4.61 -1.92 -0.44
CA VAL A 48 5.03 -0.52 -0.66
C VAL A 48 5.52 0.20 0.59
N VAL A 49 5.33 -0.38 1.77
CA VAL A 49 5.85 0.16 3.03
C VAL A 49 7.22 -0.44 3.39
N SER A 50 7.96 0.19 4.30
CA SER A 50 9.18 -0.38 4.90
C SER A 50 8.84 -1.57 5.80
N GLU A 51 9.81 -2.43 6.09
CA GLU A 51 9.60 -3.57 6.99
C GLU A 51 9.21 -3.12 8.41
N ASP A 52 9.81 -2.04 8.91
CA ASP A 52 9.47 -1.49 10.23
C ASP A 52 8.02 -1.00 10.26
N MET A 53 7.60 -0.23 9.25
CA MET A 53 6.23 0.24 9.13
C MET A 53 5.26 -0.92 8.98
N LYS A 54 5.59 -1.93 8.19
CA LYS A 54 4.77 -3.14 8.01
C LYS A 54 4.54 -3.87 9.33
N ASN A 55 5.60 -4.06 10.13
CA ASN A 55 5.51 -4.71 11.43
C ASN A 55 4.64 -3.90 12.40
N ASN A 56 4.84 -2.59 12.47
CA ASN A 56 4.04 -1.70 13.31
C ASN A 56 2.56 -1.71 12.90
N LEU A 57 2.28 -1.60 11.60
CA LEU A 57 0.91 -1.66 11.07
C LEU A 57 0.26 -3.01 11.37
N SER A 58 0.96 -4.13 11.16
CA SER A 58 0.44 -5.47 11.44
C SER A 58 0.01 -5.62 12.90
N ASN A 59 0.87 -5.18 13.81
CA ASN A 59 0.59 -5.25 15.25
C ASN A 59 -0.60 -4.36 15.62
N ASN A 60 -0.63 -3.12 15.13
CA ASN A 60 -1.72 -2.19 15.42
C ASN A 60 -3.06 -2.68 14.86
N ILE A 61 -3.07 -3.22 13.63
CA ILE A 61 -4.27 -3.79 13.01
C ILE A 61 -4.78 -4.96 13.85
N PHE A 62 -3.89 -5.87 14.24
CA PHE A 62 -4.27 -7.03 15.04
C PHE A 62 -4.83 -6.63 16.39
N VAL A 63 -4.14 -5.77 17.14
CA VAL A 63 -4.58 -5.29 18.45
C VAL A 63 -5.96 -4.62 18.35
N ASN A 64 -6.16 -3.73 17.38
CA ASN A 64 -7.45 -3.08 17.17
C ASN A 64 -8.55 -4.08 16.78
N CYS A 65 -8.21 -5.13 16.02
CA CYS A 65 -9.14 -6.18 15.63
C CYS A 65 -9.65 -6.99 16.83
N ILE A 66 -8.77 -7.35 17.77
CA ILE A 66 -9.16 -8.14 18.94
C ILE A 66 -9.85 -7.32 20.04
N ILE A 67 -9.55 -6.00 20.12
CA ILE A 67 -10.17 -5.10 21.08
C ILE A 67 -11.57 -4.69 20.65
N ASN A 68 -11.81 -4.54 19.33
CA ASN A 68 -13.11 -4.16 18.80
C ASN A 68 -14.03 -5.39 18.67
N PRO A 69 -15.10 -5.52 19.51
CA PRO A 69 -15.95 -6.71 19.48
C PRO A 69 -16.62 -6.93 18.11
N GLU A 70 -17.05 -5.86 17.44
CA GLU A 70 -17.76 -5.97 16.16
C GLU A 70 -16.84 -6.57 15.07
N ILE A 71 -15.57 -6.13 15.03
CA ILE A 71 -14.60 -6.66 14.08
C ILE A 71 -14.20 -8.08 14.46
N LYS A 72 -13.96 -8.33 15.75
CA LYS A 72 -13.57 -9.64 16.27
C LYS A 72 -14.62 -10.71 15.94
N ASP A 73 -15.87 -10.44 16.23
CA ASP A 73 -16.97 -11.38 16.02
C ASP A 73 -17.24 -11.65 14.54
N GLU A 74 -16.88 -10.73 13.66
CA GLU A 74 -16.98 -10.92 12.21
C GLU A 74 -15.76 -11.66 11.60
N VAL A 75 -14.56 -11.44 12.13
CA VAL A 75 -13.31 -11.98 11.56
C VAL A 75 -12.96 -13.36 12.11
N ILE A 76 -13.02 -13.55 13.43
CA ILE A 76 -12.56 -14.79 14.07
C ILE A 76 -13.35 -16.03 13.61
N PRO A 77 -14.68 -16.02 13.49
CA PRO A 77 -15.42 -17.16 12.98
C PRO A 77 -15.08 -17.55 11.55
N LYS A 78 -14.74 -16.56 10.69
CA LYS A 78 -14.35 -16.82 9.30
C LYS A 78 -13.00 -17.50 9.17
N LEU A 79 -12.19 -17.43 10.21
CA LEU A 79 -10.84 -18.04 10.23
C LEU A 79 -10.83 -19.44 10.85
N GLU A 80 -12.00 -19.99 11.22
CA GLU A 80 -12.16 -21.29 11.88
C GLU A 80 -11.38 -21.42 13.21
N GLU A 81 -10.96 -20.33 13.79
CA GLU A 81 -10.13 -20.27 14.99
C GLU A 81 -10.95 -19.79 16.19
N LYS A 82 -11.14 -20.66 17.19
CA LYS A 82 -12.12 -20.47 18.28
C LYS A 82 -11.77 -19.39 19.30
N LYS A 83 -10.53 -19.04 19.46
CA LYS A 83 -10.03 -17.92 20.30
C LYS A 83 -8.61 -17.60 19.86
N ILE A 84 -8.38 -16.35 19.47
CA ILE A 84 -7.02 -15.86 19.24
C ILE A 84 -6.83 -14.66 20.18
N ASP A 85 -5.98 -14.85 21.17
CA ASP A 85 -5.38 -13.76 21.94
C ASP A 85 -3.98 -13.44 21.41
N ILE A 86 -3.31 -12.47 22.04
CA ILE A 86 -1.98 -12.01 21.62
C ILE A 86 -0.94 -13.14 21.69
N ASP A 87 -1.02 -14.01 22.72
CA ASP A 87 -0.06 -15.09 22.91
C ASP A 87 -0.24 -16.18 21.86
N GLU A 88 -1.48 -16.51 21.54
CA GLU A 88 -1.81 -17.46 20.48
C GLU A 88 -1.44 -16.92 19.09
N TYR A 89 -1.74 -15.63 18.81
CA TYR A 89 -1.31 -15.00 17.57
C TYR A 89 0.20 -15.06 17.36
N ASN A 90 0.98 -14.81 18.41
CA ASN A 90 2.44 -14.85 18.32
C ASN A 90 3.00 -16.22 17.94
N LYS A 91 2.28 -17.32 18.25
CA LYS A 91 2.65 -18.69 17.93
C LYS A 91 2.24 -19.13 16.51
N LEU A 92 1.39 -18.34 15.83
CA LEU A 92 0.92 -18.69 14.48
C LEU A 92 2.04 -18.63 13.45
N THR A 93 1.89 -19.42 12.38
CA THR A 93 2.72 -19.32 11.18
C THR A 93 2.51 -17.98 10.48
N LEU A 94 3.50 -17.55 9.70
CA LEU A 94 3.44 -16.27 8.96
C LEU A 94 2.20 -16.19 8.05
N ASP A 95 1.84 -17.29 7.38
CA ASP A 95 0.68 -17.36 6.48
C ASP A 95 -0.64 -17.13 7.24
N LYS A 96 -0.79 -17.75 8.42
CA LYS A 96 -1.96 -17.55 9.27
C LYS A 96 -2.04 -16.10 9.78
N LYS A 97 -0.92 -15.55 10.26
CA LYS A 97 -0.83 -14.15 10.66
C LYS A 97 -1.26 -13.21 9.53
N THR A 98 -0.72 -13.41 8.34
CA THR A 98 -1.03 -12.60 7.17
C THR A 98 -2.52 -12.66 6.83
N LYS A 99 -3.12 -13.85 6.89
CA LYS A 99 -4.55 -14.04 6.64
C LYS A 99 -5.42 -13.28 7.65
N ILE A 100 -5.09 -13.38 8.95
CA ILE A 100 -5.78 -12.64 10.03
C ILE A 100 -5.68 -11.13 9.79
N ILE A 101 -4.46 -10.63 9.55
CA ILE A 101 -4.25 -9.19 9.33
C ILE A 101 -5.03 -8.69 8.11
N ASN A 102 -5.06 -9.45 7.02
CA ASN A 102 -5.83 -9.07 5.84
C ASN A 102 -7.34 -8.97 6.14
N GLU A 103 -7.91 -9.93 6.84
CA GLU A 103 -9.33 -9.88 7.19
C GLU A 103 -9.62 -8.73 8.17
N CYS A 104 -8.80 -8.54 9.19
CA CYS A 104 -8.92 -7.42 10.12
C CYS A 104 -8.82 -6.06 9.40
N PHE A 105 -7.85 -5.92 8.51
CA PHE A 105 -7.64 -4.70 7.74
C PHE A 105 -8.81 -4.41 6.78
N LYS A 106 -9.33 -5.45 6.15
CA LYS A 106 -10.51 -5.35 5.29
C LYS A 106 -11.75 -4.88 6.05
N GLN A 107 -11.97 -5.38 7.27
CA GLN A 107 -13.07 -4.91 8.11
C GLN A 107 -12.84 -3.47 8.59
N TRP A 108 -11.63 -3.17 9.05
CA TRP A 108 -11.26 -1.81 9.42
C TRP A 108 -11.47 -0.83 8.25
N SER A 109 -11.13 -1.23 7.03
CA SER A 109 -11.33 -0.41 5.84
C SER A 109 -12.80 -0.10 5.52
N LYS A 110 -13.73 -0.89 6.04
CA LYS A 110 -15.18 -0.60 5.93
C LYS A 110 -15.66 0.38 6.99
N SER A 111 -14.86 0.61 8.04
CA SER A 111 -15.21 1.54 9.11
C SER A 111 -15.26 2.99 8.62
N LEU A 112 -15.74 3.87 9.50
CA LEU A 112 -16.05 5.27 9.21
C LEU A 112 -14.83 6.13 8.82
N GLU A 113 -13.63 5.67 9.09
CA GLU A 113 -12.39 6.43 8.89
C GLU A 113 -11.64 6.08 7.61
N ASN A 114 -12.19 5.22 6.77
CA ASN A 114 -11.48 4.82 5.56
C ASN A 114 -11.50 5.89 4.47
N VAL A 115 -10.46 5.85 3.66
CA VAL A 115 -10.26 6.69 2.48
C VAL A 115 -11.37 6.43 1.45
N SER A 116 -12.16 7.45 1.12
CA SER A 116 -13.13 7.38 0.04
C SER A 116 -12.54 7.82 -1.30
N SER A 117 -11.71 8.84 -1.26
CA SER A 117 -10.93 9.31 -2.41
C SER A 117 -9.68 10.05 -1.94
N TYR A 118 -8.72 10.24 -2.83
CA TYR A 118 -7.52 11.01 -2.55
C TYR A 118 -7.03 11.75 -3.79
N LYS A 119 -6.22 12.79 -3.58
CA LYS A 119 -5.56 13.56 -4.63
C LYS A 119 -4.14 13.89 -4.19
N ILE A 120 -3.14 13.54 -5.00
CA ILE A 120 -1.77 14.00 -4.79
C ILE A 120 -1.71 15.48 -5.14
N LEU A 121 -1.22 16.29 -4.21
CA LEU A 121 -1.09 17.75 -4.36
C LEU A 121 0.28 18.13 -4.88
N PHE A 122 1.34 17.62 -4.25
CA PHE A 122 2.74 17.84 -4.67
C PHE A 122 3.64 16.79 -4.05
N SER A 123 4.83 16.64 -4.60
CA SER A 123 5.92 15.86 -4.03
C SER A 123 7.18 16.71 -3.90
N LYS A 124 7.94 16.47 -2.85
CA LYS A 124 9.25 17.08 -2.61
C LYS A 124 10.28 15.98 -2.39
N LEU A 125 11.25 15.93 -3.27
CA LEU A 125 12.35 14.98 -3.24
C LEU A 125 13.60 15.63 -2.61
N ASN A 126 14.27 14.90 -1.72
CA ASN A 126 15.60 15.21 -1.25
C ASN A 126 16.57 14.14 -1.76
N GLU A 127 17.22 14.40 -2.87
CA GLU A 127 18.13 13.44 -3.52
C GLU A 127 19.35 13.09 -2.65
N LYS A 128 19.81 14.02 -1.79
CA LYS A 128 20.98 13.81 -0.94
C LYS A 128 20.72 12.76 0.16
N SER A 129 19.51 12.72 0.70
CA SER A 129 19.13 11.79 1.78
C SER A 129 18.33 10.58 1.29
N ASN A 130 18.01 10.53 -0.01
CA ASN A 130 17.09 9.52 -0.56
C ASN A 130 15.73 9.50 0.11
N ASP A 131 15.24 10.67 0.53
CA ASP A 131 13.93 10.83 1.17
C ASP A 131 13.00 11.64 0.27
N ALA A 132 11.71 11.39 0.41
CA ALA A 132 10.69 12.18 -0.25
C ALA A 132 9.49 12.39 0.69
N ILE A 133 8.78 13.51 0.49
CA ILE A 133 7.50 13.78 1.12
C ILE A 133 6.49 14.03 0.01
N VAL A 134 5.38 13.31 0.07
CA VAL A 134 4.25 13.49 -0.85
C VAL A 134 3.06 14.01 -0.05
N SER A 135 2.55 15.17 -0.44
CA SER A 135 1.33 15.73 0.13
C SER A 135 0.12 15.18 -0.59
N VAL A 136 -0.83 14.68 0.19
CA VAL A 136 -2.05 14.05 -0.31
C VAL A 136 -3.26 14.69 0.37
N GLU A 137 -4.21 15.16 -0.42
CA GLU A 137 -5.54 15.47 0.08
C GLU A 137 -6.35 14.17 0.16
N VAL A 138 -6.85 13.85 1.32
CA VAL A 138 -7.59 12.61 1.59
C VAL A 138 -9.01 12.97 2.02
N LYS A 139 -9.99 12.41 1.31
CA LYS A 139 -11.39 12.46 1.70
C LYS A 139 -11.73 11.17 2.42
N LEU A 140 -12.16 11.29 3.66
CA LEU A 140 -12.64 10.17 4.46
C LEU A 140 -14.14 9.98 4.30
N LYS A 141 -14.63 8.76 4.51
CA LYS A 141 -16.06 8.45 4.30
C LYS A 141 -16.99 9.34 5.13
N ASN A 142 -16.64 9.61 6.38
CA ASN A 142 -17.50 10.34 7.31
C ASN A 142 -16.83 11.52 8.04
N SER A 143 -15.56 11.81 7.79
CA SER A 143 -14.78 12.79 8.55
C SER A 143 -14.32 14.01 7.73
N GLY A 144 -14.82 14.15 6.49
CA GLY A 144 -14.47 15.28 5.63
C GLY A 144 -13.16 15.11 4.87
N ILE A 145 -12.52 16.23 4.57
CA ILE A 145 -11.27 16.28 3.81
C ILE A 145 -10.15 16.70 4.74
N LYS A 146 -9.02 16.01 4.69
CA LYS A 146 -7.79 16.37 5.39
C LYS A 146 -6.59 16.28 4.47
N GLN A 147 -5.54 17.02 4.80
CA GLN A 147 -4.25 16.93 4.13
C GLN A 147 -3.33 16.04 4.96
N GLU A 148 -2.70 15.09 4.30
CA GLU A 148 -1.72 14.17 4.87
C GLU A 148 -0.38 14.33 4.18
N PHE A 149 0.69 14.03 4.90
CA PHE A 149 2.05 14.01 4.36
C PHE A 149 2.60 12.60 4.49
N ILE A 150 2.86 11.98 3.36
CA ILE A 150 3.39 10.63 3.29
C ILE A 150 4.91 10.72 3.14
N SER A 151 5.63 10.22 4.13
CA SER A 151 7.09 10.17 4.12
C SER A 151 7.57 8.89 3.44
N LEU A 152 8.50 9.03 2.50
CA LEU A 152 9.08 7.91 1.77
C LEU A 152 10.60 7.94 1.86
N LYS A 153 11.19 6.77 1.81
CA LYS A 153 12.64 6.56 1.74
C LYS A 153 13.00 5.56 0.65
N ARG A 154 14.15 5.79 0.01
CA ARG A 154 14.69 4.85 -0.97
C ARG A 154 15.48 3.75 -0.26
N ILE A 155 14.96 2.53 -0.24
CA ILE A 155 15.53 1.35 0.41
C ILE A 155 15.80 0.31 -0.67
N ASN A 156 17.04 -0.15 -0.82
CA ASN A 156 17.45 -1.11 -1.85
C ASN A 156 16.96 -0.71 -3.27
N ASN A 157 17.17 0.57 -3.63
CA ASN A 157 16.78 1.18 -4.90
C ASN A 157 15.26 1.23 -5.17
N LYS A 158 14.43 1.01 -4.15
CA LYS A 158 12.96 1.11 -4.24
C LYS A 158 12.45 2.13 -3.25
N TRP A 159 11.50 2.94 -3.67
CA TRP A 159 10.81 3.83 -2.75
C TRP A 159 9.86 3.03 -1.86
N LYS A 160 9.88 3.35 -0.57
CA LYS A 160 9.04 2.74 0.46
C LYS A 160 8.43 3.82 1.34
N VAL A 161 7.16 3.70 1.65
CA VAL A 161 6.51 4.51 2.69
C VAL A 161 7.11 4.11 4.04
N ILE A 162 7.49 5.11 4.83
CA ILE A 162 8.10 4.90 6.16
C ILE A 162 7.26 5.53 7.27
N GLU A 163 6.36 6.48 6.92
CA GLU A 163 5.48 7.19 7.85
C GLU A 163 4.31 7.83 7.12
#